data_18469749b1f4fa853ead9ee465a99d27
#
_entry.id   18469749b1f4fa853ead9ee465a99d27
#
_cell.length_a   1.000
_cell.length_b   1.000
_cell.length_c   1.000
_cell.angle_alpha   90.00
_cell.angle_beta   90.00
_cell.angle_gamma   90.00
#
_symmetry.space_group_name_H-M   'P 1'
#
loop_
_entity.id
_entity.type
_entity.pdbx_description
1 polymer ?
#
loop_
_entity_poly.entity_id
_entity_poly.type
_entity_poly.pdbx_seq_one_letter_code
_entity_poly.pdbx_strand_id
1 'polypeptide(L)'
;MKRIESATAGQAGRLFDIMVRATELGCAAFYPPEVISIWHKGRSVEGMAGVIAQGGVYVLIDEQAVRGFVHFKDSEIVGLFVHPDDQRKGYGTELFRFAVGKMPVRPILIKATLNAIPFYAKLGCRKVRTESVRRHEHDIYVVRMKLS
;
A
#
# COMPACT_ATOMS: atom_id res chain seq x y z
N MET A 1 7.29 15.60 -15.37
CA MET A 1 5.95 15.17 -15.78
C MET A 1 5.49 14.00 -14.92
N LYS A 2 4.25 14.02 -14.55
CA LYS A 2 3.68 13.06 -13.60
C LYS A 2 2.55 12.27 -14.26
N ARG A 3 2.52 10.95 -14.05
CA ARG A 3 1.45 10.09 -14.57
C ARG A 3 1.25 8.87 -13.69
N ILE A 4 0.06 8.30 -13.77
CA ILE A 4 -0.28 7.04 -13.11
C ILE A 4 -0.69 6.06 -14.22
N GLU A 5 -0.05 4.88 -14.22
CA GLU A 5 -0.31 3.87 -15.25
C GLU A 5 -0.16 2.46 -14.67
N SER A 6 -0.66 1.47 -15.41
CA SER A 6 -0.53 0.07 -14.99
C SER A 6 0.93 -0.30 -14.79
N ALA A 7 1.21 -1.04 -13.73
CA ALA A 7 2.54 -1.54 -13.46
C ALA A 7 2.94 -2.61 -14.49
N THR A 8 4.23 -2.69 -14.78
CA THR A 8 4.80 -3.70 -15.66
C THR A 8 5.70 -4.66 -14.87
N ALA A 9 5.91 -5.86 -15.40
CA ALA A 9 6.76 -6.85 -14.76
C ALA A 9 8.17 -6.32 -14.49
N GLY A 10 8.70 -5.47 -15.37
CA GLY A 10 10.03 -4.87 -15.20
C GLY A 10 10.13 -3.94 -14.00
N GLN A 11 9.00 -3.51 -13.43
CA GLN A 11 8.97 -2.62 -12.27
C GLN A 11 8.87 -3.39 -10.95
N ALA A 12 8.77 -4.71 -10.97
CA ALA A 12 8.56 -5.51 -9.77
C ALA A 12 9.63 -5.29 -8.71
N GLY A 13 10.90 -5.20 -9.10
CA GLY A 13 12.00 -4.94 -8.17
C GLY A 13 11.86 -3.60 -7.48
N ARG A 14 11.51 -2.57 -8.23
CA ARG A 14 11.30 -1.22 -7.69
C ARG A 14 10.12 -1.20 -6.72
N LEU A 15 9.00 -1.82 -7.09
CA LEU A 15 7.82 -1.85 -6.25
C LEU A 15 8.07 -2.64 -4.96
N PHE A 16 8.78 -3.75 -5.06
CA PHE A 16 9.14 -4.53 -3.88
C PHE A 16 9.99 -3.70 -2.92
N ASP A 17 10.99 -2.99 -3.45
CA ASP A 17 11.85 -2.10 -2.65
C ASP A 17 11.03 -1.00 -1.97
N ILE A 18 10.15 -0.35 -2.70
CA ILE A 18 9.28 0.70 -2.13
C ILE A 18 8.43 0.14 -1.00
N MET A 19 7.82 -1.01 -1.20
CA MET A 19 6.95 -1.65 -0.20
C MET A 19 7.72 -1.94 1.09
N VAL A 20 8.89 -2.55 0.97
CA VAL A 20 9.71 -2.91 2.13
C VAL A 20 10.19 -1.67 2.87
N ARG A 21 10.74 -0.69 2.16
CA ARG A 21 11.26 0.53 2.78
C ARG A 21 10.16 1.38 3.42
N ALA A 22 9.02 1.49 2.74
CA ALA A 22 7.89 2.25 3.28
C ALA A 22 7.36 1.59 4.56
N THR A 23 7.31 0.26 4.60
CA THR A 23 6.89 -0.47 5.80
C THR A 23 7.90 -0.26 6.94
N GLU A 24 9.19 -0.42 6.66
CA GLU A 24 10.22 -0.23 7.67
C GLU A 24 10.18 1.16 8.29
N LEU A 25 10.08 2.19 7.46
CA LEU A 25 10.04 3.56 7.94
C LEU A 25 8.72 3.91 8.62
N GLY A 26 7.60 3.62 7.94
CA GLY A 26 6.28 4.03 8.40
C GLY A 26 5.80 3.31 9.65
N CYS A 27 6.17 2.04 9.80
CA CYS A 27 5.69 1.22 10.91
C CYS A 27 6.60 1.24 12.13
N ALA A 28 7.79 1.84 12.03
CA ALA A 28 8.80 1.79 13.11
C ALA A 28 8.29 2.29 14.46
N ALA A 29 7.44 3.33 14.47
CA ALA A 29 6.92 3.91 15.71
C ALA A 29 5.65 3.21 16.23
N PHE A 30 5.09 2.27 15.46
CA PHE A 30 3.79 1.67 15.75
C PHE A 30 3.84 0.17 15.97
N TYR A 31 4.93 -0.48 15.62
CA TYR A 31 5.10 -1.93 15.71
C TYR A 31 6.45 -2.28 16.30
N PRO A 32 6.54 -3.41 17.04
CA PRO A 32 7.83 -3.86 17.57
C PRO A 32 8.83 -4.17 16.45
N PRO A 33 10.13 -3.96 16.67
CA PRO A 33 11.16 -4.23 15.65
C PRO A 33 11.12 -5.66 15.12
N GLU A 34 10.85 -6.64 15.97
CA GLU A 34 10.76 -8.06 15.56
C GLU A 34 9.59 -8.30 14.62
N VAL A 35 8.50 -7.55 14.76
CA VAL A 35 7.35 -7.64 13.84
C VAL A 35 7.72 -7.05 12.49
N ILE A 36 8.38 -5.89 12.49
CA ILE A 36 8.79 -5.23 11.25
C ILE A 36 9.76 -6.11 10.49
N SER A 37 10.70 -6.76 11.16
CA SER A 37 11.74 -7.59 10.54
C SER A 37 11.16 -8.82 9.81
N ILE A 38 9.99 -9.31 10.22
CA ILE A 38 9.37 -10.48 9.60
C ILE A 38 8.21 -10.13 8.67
N TRP A 39 7.82 -8.87 8.60
CA TRP A 39 6.61 -8.45 7.90
C TRP A 39 6.53 -8.97 6.47
N HIS A 40 7.64 -8.85 5.73
CA HIS A 40 7.72 -9.27 4.34
C HIS A 40 8.54 -10.55 4.15
N LYS A 41 8.84 -11.25 5.24
CA LYS A 41 9.58 -12.50 5.17
C LYS A 41 8.84 -13.52 4.30
N GLY A 42 9.55 -14.14 3.37
CA GLY A 42 8.96 -15.09 2.43
C GLY A 42 8.39 -14.45 1.18
N ARG A 43 8.32 -13.13 1.13
CA ARG A 43 7.92 -12.40 -0.09
C ARG A 43 9.15 -12.14 -0.95
N SER A 44 8.93 -11.87 -2.23
CA SER A 44 10.03 -11.74 -3.20
C SER A 44 9.65 -10.83 -4.35
N VAL A 45 10.65 -10.45 -5.13
CA VAL A 45 10.45 -9.71 -6.38
C VAL A 45 9.60 -10.54 -7.35
N GLU A 46 9.85 -11.85 -7.42
CA GLU A 46 9.07 -12.75 -8.27
C GLU A 46 7.61 -12.80 -7.85
N GLY A 47 7.34 -12.79 -6.55
CA GLY A 47 5.99 -12.71 -6.01
C GLY A 47 5.31 -11.40 -6.41
N MET A 48 6.03 -10.30 -6.36
CA MET A 48 5.51 -9.00 -6.79
C MET A 48 5.21 -9.01 -8.29
N ALA A 49 6.06 -9.61 -9.12
CA ALA A 49 5.80 -9.74 -10.55
C ALA A 49 4.51 -10.54 -10.80
N GLY A 50 4.27 -11.58 -10.02
CA GLY A 50 3.03 -12.35 -10.09
C GLY A 50 1.80 -11.52 -9.74
N VAL A 51 1.89 -10.69 -8.73
CA VAL A 51 0.80 -9.77 -8.35
C VAL A 51 0.52 -8.78 -9.48
N ILE A 52 1.56 -8.20 -10.06
CA ILE A 52 1.44 -7.28 -11.20
C ILE A 52 0.73 -7.96 -12.37
N ALA A 53 1.11 -9.21 -12.66
CA ALA A 53 0.53 -9.96 -13.76
C ALA A 53 -0.98 -10.19 -13.61
N GLN A 54 -1.48 -10.24 -12.38
CA GLN A 54 -2.92 -10.40 -12.12
C GLN A 54 -3.71 -9.12 -12.35
N GLY A 55 -3.05 -7.97 -12.49
CA GLY A 55 -3.71 -6.68 -12.69
C GLY A 55 -4.06 -6.00 -11.38
N GLY A 56 -4.51 -4.74 -11.49
CA GLY A 56 -4.90 -3.96 -10.32
C GLY A 56 -3.76 -3.23 -9.61
N VAL A 57 -2.57 -3.24 -10.19
CA VAL A 57 -1.42 -2.51 -9.66
C VAL A 57 -1.10 -1.34 -10.58
N TYR A 58 -1.07 -0.13 -10.01
CA TYR A 58 -0.79 1.09 -10.75
C TYR A 58 0.34 1.85 -10.10
N VAL A 59 1.25 2.38 -10.92
CA VAL A 59 2.42 3.12 -10.46
C VAL A 59 2.24 4.61 -10.73
N LEU A 60 2.73 5.43 -9.79
CA LEU A 60 2.85 6.87 -10.00
C LEU A 60 4.30 7.17 -10.36
N ILE A 61 4.49 7.75 -11.53
CA ILE A 61 5.80 8.13 -12.04
C ILE A 61 5.87 9.64 -12.09
N ASP A 62 6.92 10.21 -11.54
CA ASP A 62 7.18 11.64 -11.58
C ASP A 62 8.68 11.84 -11.77
N GLU A 63 9.03 12.75 -12.67
CA GLU A 63 10.43 12.99 -13.03
C GLU A 63 11.15 11.69 -13.40
N GLN A 64 10.46 10.84 -14.20
CA GLN A 64 10.99 9.59 -14.75
C GLN A 64 11.28 8.49 -13.73
N ALA A 65 10.81 8.63 -12.50
CA ALA A 65 11.00 7.62 -11.47
C ALA A 65 9.68 7.20 -10.85
N VAL A 66 9.57 5.91 -10.52
CA VAL A 66 8.42 5.41 -9.78
C VAL A 66 8.54 5.88 -8.33
N ARG A 67 7.54 6.65 -7.88
CA ARG A 67 7.50 7.24 -6.54
C ARG A 67 6.63 6.45 -5.57
N GLY A 68 5.67 5.71 -6.11
CA GLY A 68 4.77 4.92 -5.30
C GLY A 68 3.85 4.08 -6.17
N PHE A 69 3.04 3.27 -5.52
CA PHE A 69 2.06 2.44 -6.23
C PHE A 69 0.86 2.13 -5.36
N VAL A 70 -0.24 1.76 -6.00
CA VAL A 70 -1.44 1.29 -5.35
C VAL A 70 -1.85 -0.05 -5.94
N HIS A 71 -2.29 -0.96 -5.09
CA HIS A 71 -2.83 -2.26 -5.48
C HIS A 71 -4.25 -2.35 -4.96
N PHE A 72 -5.20 -2.53 -5.87
CA PHE A 72 -6.59 -2.75 -5.48
C PHE A 72 -7.17 -3.91 -6.27
N LYS A 73 -8.14 -4.57 -5.68
CA LYS A 73 -8.78 -5.74 -6.26
C LYS A 73 -10.23 -5.78 -5.74
N ASP A 74 -11.18 -5.97 -6.65
CA ASP A 74 -12.61 -5.93 -6.34
C ASP A 74 -12.94 -4.59 -5.69
N SER A 75 -13.47 -4.58 -4.47
CA SER A 75 -13.81 -3.35 -3.75
C SER A 75 -12.83 -3.07 -2.61
N GLU A 76 -11.59 -3.52 -2.73
CA GLU A 76 -10.61 -3.39 -1.66
C GLU A 76 -9.31 -2.76 -2.16
N ILE A 77 -8.79 -1.78 -1.41
CA ILE A 77 -7.41 -1.30 -1.57
C ILE A 77 -6.55 -2.22 -0.71
N VAL A 78 -5.74 -3.04 -1.37
CA VAL A 78 -4.90 -4.05 -0.73
C VAL A 78 -3.60 -3.45 -0.21
N GLY A 79 -3.07 -2.47 -0.94
CA GLY A 79 -1.83 -1.79 -0.54
C GLY A 79 -1.67 -0.46 -1.25
N LEU A 80 -1.05 0.48 -0.56
CA LEU A 80 -0.70 1.79 -1.11
C LEU A 80 0.59 2.22 -0.44
N PHE A 81 1.63 2.41 -1.24
CA PHE A 81 2.97 2.68 -0.74
C PHE A 81 3.63 3.81 -1.53
N VAL A 82 4.31 4.70 -0.81
CA VAL A 82 5.11 5.77 -1.39
C VAL A 82 6.53 5.62 -0.87
N HIS A 83 7.50 5.75 -1.76
CA HIS A 83 8.91 5.66 -1.37
C HIS A 83 9.20 6.63 -0.22
N PRO A 84 9.98 6.22 0.80
CA PRO A 84 10.26 7.08 1.95
C PRO A 84 10.81 8.46 1.59
N ASP A 85 11.65 8.56 0.56
CA ASP A 85 12.24 9.83 0.13
C ASP A 85 11.22 10.76 -0.53
N ASP A 86 10.05 10.23 -0.89
CA ASP A 86 9.02 10.96 -1.63
C ASP A 86 7.77 11.22 -0.79
N GLN A 87 7.85 11.04 0.51
CA GLN A 87 6.75 11.30 1.42
C GLN A 87 6.42 12.80 1.48
N ARG A 88 5.17 13.11 1.83
CA ARG A 88 4.67 14.48 2.01
C ARG A 88 4.65 15.32 0.74
N LYS A 89 4.64 14.69 -0.42
CA LYS A 89 4.52 15.38 -1.72
C LYS A 89 3.15 15.21 -2.35
N GLY A 90 2.21 14.58 -1.62
CA GLY A 90 0.85 14.35 -2.12
C GLY A 90 0.68 13.12 -3.00
N TYR A 91 1.72 12.32 -3.20
CA TYR A 91 1.64 11.15 -4.07
C TYR A 91 0.67 10.09 -3.56
N GLY A 92 0.64 9.86 -2.24
CA GLY A 92 -0.30 8.91 -1.64
C GLY A 92 -1.74 9.30 -1.88
N THR A 93 -2.06 10.58 -1.72
CA THR A 93 -3.40 11.11 -1.97
C THR A 93 -3.80 10.94 -3.44
N GLU A 94 -2.88 11.22 -4.36
CA GLU A 94 -3.13 11.05 -5.78
C GLU A 94 -3.40 9.59 -6.14
N LEU A 95 -2.60 8.68 -5.60
CA LEU A 95 -2.80 7.24 -5.82
C LEU A 95 -4.13 6.77 -5.25
N PHE A 96 -4.49 7.22 -4.07
CA PHE A 96 -5.78 6.88 -3.45
C PHE A 96 -6.93 7.34 -4.32
N ARG A 97 -6.93 8.60 -4.75
CA ARG A 97 -8.00 9.16 -5.58
C ARG A 97 -8.10 8.46 -6.93
N PHE A 98 -6.96 8.12 -7.52
CA PHE A 98 -6.94 7.35 -8.75
C PHE A 98 -7.62 5.99 -8.56
N ALA A 99 -7.25 5.26 -7.50
CA ALA A 99 -7.84 3.94 -7.21
C ALA A 99 -9.34 4.05 -6.99
N VAL A 100 -9.78 5.01 -6.17
CA VAL A 100 -11.21 5.24 -5.89
C VAL A 100 -11.98 5.51 -7.19
N GLY A 101 -11.39 6.30 -8.09
CA GLY A 101 -11.99 6.58 -9.39
C GLY A 101 -12.16 5.36 -10.29
N LYS A 102 -11.38 4.32 -10.06
CA LYS A 102 -11.45 3.05 -10.80
C LYS A 102 -12.37 2.02 -10.13
N MET A 103 -12.88 2.32 -8.94
CA MET A 103 -13.65 1.38 -8.12
C MET A 103 -15.06 1.92 -7.89
N PRO A 104 -16.01 1.62 -8.80
CA PRO A 104 -17.34 2.20 -8.72
C PRO A 104 -18.21 1.58 -7.62
N VAL A 105 -17.88 0.40 -7.14
CA VAL A 105 -18.68 -0.30 -6.13
C VAL A 105 -18.32 0.20 -4.73
N ARG A 106 -19.32 0.53 -3.94
CA ARG A 106 -19.18 1.01 -2.56
C ARG A 106 -19.81 0.02 -1.58
N PRO A 107 -19.31 -0.07 -0.34
CA PRO A 107 -18.15 0.65 0.17
C PRO A 107 -16.83 0.09 -0.36
N ILE A 108 -15.80 0.93 -0.36
CA ILE A 108 -14.43 0.48 -0.63
C ILE A 108 -13.80 0.13 0.70
N LEU A 109 -13.22 -1.06 0.78
CA LEU A 109 -12.52 -1.52 1.98
C LEU A 109 -11.03 -1.23 1.87
N ILE A 110 -10.42 -0.87 2.98
CA ILE A 110 -9.00 -0.60 3.05
C ILE A 110 -8.41 -1.40 4.22
N LYS A 111 -7.32 -2.10 3.96
CA LYS A 111 -6.57 -2.76 5.00
C LYS A 111 -5.40 -1.84 5.36
N ALA A 112 -5.53 -1.15 6.48
CA ALA A 112 -4.59 -0.11 6.87
C ALA A 112 -3.65 -0.60 7.97
N THR A 113 -2.37 -0.23 7.86
CA THR A 113 -1.45 -0.35 9.00
C THR A 113 -1.76 0.75 10.00
N LEU A 114 -1.34 0.57 11.25
CA LEU A 114 -1.67 1.51 12.33
C LEU A 114 -1.22 2.94 12.02
N ASN A 115 -0.04 3.08 11.41
CA ASN A 115 0.51 4.39 11.05
C ASN A 115 -0.26 5.09 9.93
N ALA A 116 -1.03 4.35 9.12
CA ALA A 116 -1.76 4.90 7.97
C ALA A 116 -3.17 5.37 8.31
N ILE A 117 -3.66 5.10 9.51
CA ILE A 117 -5.02 5.48 9.92
C ILE A 117 -5.29 6.97 9.70
N PRO A 118 -4.42 7.91 10.15
CA PRO A 118 -4.69 9.33 9.94
C PRO A 118 -4.76 9.72 8.46
N PHE A 119 -3.93 9.09 7.64
CA PHE A 119 -3.93 9.34 6.20
C PHE A 119 -5.29 9.03 5.57
N TYR A 120 -5.80 7.82 5.83
CA TYR A 120 -7.09 7.42 5.29
C TYR A 120 -8.26 8.18 5.91
N ALA A 121 -8.17 8.52 7.20
CA ALA A 121 -9.21 9.31 7.87
C ALA A 121 -9.38 10.68 7.22
N LYS A 122 -8.28 11.33 6.85
CA LYS A 122 -8.34 12.63 6.15
C LYS A 122 -9.00 12.53 4.78
N LEU A 123 -8.97 11.35 4.18
CA LEU A 123 -9.57 11.11 2.86
C LEU A 123 -11.02 10.63 2.93
N GLY A 124 -11.62 10.67 4.11
CA GLY A 124 -13.02 10.33 4.31
C GLY A 124 -13.27 8.88 4.70
N CYS A 125 -12.24 8.11 4.96
CA CYS A 125 -12.39 6.72 5.39
C CYS A 125 -12.63 6.66 6.89
N ARG A 126 -13.38 5.63 7.33
CA ARG A 126 -13.60 5.41 8.77
C ARG A 126 -13.18 4.02 9.18
N LYS A 127 -12.78 3.89 10.42
CA LYS A 127 -12.40 2.61 11.02
C LYS A 127 -13.62 1.71 11.18
N VAL A 128 -13.48 0.45 10.78
CA VAL A 128 -14.51 -0.57 10.98
C VAL A 128 -14.14 -1.45 12.18
N ARG A 129 -12.92 -2.01 12.17
CA ARG A 129 -12.44 -2.87 13.25
C ARG A 129 -10.93 -3.06 13.17
N THR A 130 -10.35 -3.46 14.29
CA THR A 130 -8.96 -3.93 14.33
C THR A 130 -8.96 -5.43 14.05
N GLU A 131 -8.03 -5.88 13.22
CA GLU A 131 -7.82 -7.28 12.88
C GLU A 131 -6.40 -7.68 13.21
N SER A 132 -6.17 -8.95 13.48
CA SER A 132 -4.83 -9.46 13.63
C SER A 132 -4.55 -10.51 12.57
N VAL A 133 -3.32 -10.47 12.03
CA VAL A 133 -2.84 -11.41 11.04
C VAL A 133 -1.67 -12.17 11.65
N ARG A 134 -1.75 -13.49 11.66
CA ARG A 134 -0.68 -14.32 12.20
C ARG A 134 0.39 -14.54 11.13
N ARG A 135 1.63 -14.13 11.45
CA ARG A 135 2.78 -14.33 10.57
C ARG A 135 3.98 -14.75 11.40
N HIS A 136 4.59 -15.89 11.04
CA HIS A 136 5.82 -16.37 11.70
C HIS A 136 5.73 -16.28 13.23
N GLU A 137 4.62 -16.78 13.78
CA GLU A 137 4.34 -16.85 15.22
C GLU A 137 4.12 -15.48 15.90
N HIS A 138 3.97 -14.42 15.10
CA HIS A 138 3.65 -13.08 15.61
C HIS A 138 2.27 -12.63 15.14
N ASP A 139 1.56 -11.92 16.01
CA ASP A 139 0.31 -11.28 15.66
C ASP A 139 0.61 -9.87 15.16
N ILE A 140 0.21 -9.58 13.94
CA ILE A 140 0.37 -8.26 13.35
C ILE A 140 -1.00 -7.61 13.31
N TYR A 141 -1.16 -6.47 13.99
CA TYR A 141 -2.44 -5.77 14.04
C TYR A 141 -2.57 -4.80 12.88
N VAL A 142 -3.69 -4.88 12.21
CA VAL A 142 -4.06 -3.98 11.12
C VAL A 142 -5.48 -3.50 11.36
N VAL A 143 -5.87 -2.41 10.68
CA VAL A 143 -7.19 -1.84 10.85
C VAL A 143 -7.94 -1.91 9.54
N ARG A 144 -9.14 -2.48 9.59
CA ARG A 144 -10.05 -2.46 8.46
C ARG A 144 -10.75 -1.10 8.46
N MET A 145 -10.61 -0.37 7.35
CA MET A 145 -11.28 0.92 7.16
C MET A 145 -12.20 0.84 5.95
N LYS A 146 -13.11 1.77 5.82
CA LYS A 146 -13.99 1.82 4.65
C LYS A 146 -14.27 3.25 4.20
N LEU A 147 -14.45 3.39 2.91
CA LEU A 147 -14.97 4.59 2.26
C LEU A 147 -16.38 4.26 1.77
N SER A 148 -17.35 4.95 2.32
CA SER A 148 -18.77 4.76 1.95
C SER A 148 -19.11 5.35 0.59
#